data_d1a196b1074c358566b1b544f20bbe4c
#
_entry.id   d1a196b1074c358566b1b544f20bbe4c
#
_cell.length_a   1.000
_cell.length_b   1.000
_cell.length_c   1.000
_cell.angle_alpha   90.00
_cell.angle_beta   90.00
_cell.angle_gamma   90.00
#
_symmetry.space_group_name_H-M   'P 1'
#
loop_
_entity.id
_entity.type
_entity.pdbx_description
1 polymer ?
#
loop_
_entity_poly.entity_id
_entity_poly.type
_entity_poly.pdbx_seq_one_letter_code
_entity_poly.pdbx_strand_id
1 'polypeptide(L)'
;MNKARIILDSDFSISELDRRLFGAFVEHLGRCVYTGIFEPGHPTADKNGFRHDVLDPVRELGPTIIRYPGGNFLSGYNWEDGVGPIYGYSEASDSR
;
A
#
# COMPACT_ATOMS: atom_id res chain seq x y z
N MET A 1 27.10 -28.70 -1.78
CA MET A 1 25.93 -27.99 -1.22
C MET A 1 26.35 -27.20 0.00
N ASN A 2 26.12 -25.93 0.01
CA ASN A 2 26.41 -25.09 1.17
C ASN A 2 25.41 -25.37 2.30
N LYS A 3 25.91 -25.53 3.53
CA LYS A 3 25.09 -25.76 4.72
C LYS A 3 25.12 -24.50 5.58
N ALA A 4 23.96 -24.09 6.07
CA ALA A 4 23.83 -23.02 7.05
C ALA A 4 23.18 -23.56 8.32
N ARG A 5 23.51 -22.97 9.47
CA ARG A 5 22.93 -23.29 10.77
C ARG A 5 22.42 -21.98 11.40
N ILE A 6 21.14 -21.98 11.77
CA ILE A 6 20.53 -20.88 12.51
C ILE A 6 20.22 -21.38 13.91
N ILE A 7 20.62 -20.63 14.93
CA ILE A 7 20.34 -20.90 16.34
C ILE A 7 19.42 -19.79 16.85
N LEU A 8 18.28 -20.18 17.38
CA LEU A 8 17.32 -19.29 18.03
C LEU A 8 17.26 -19.65 19.52
N ASP A 9 17.50 -18.69 20.37
CA ASP A 9 17.50 -18.84 21.81
C ASP A 9 17.00 -17.53 22.45
N SER A 10 16.04 -17.62 23.37
CA SER A 10 15.50 -16.46 24.07
C SER A 10 16.53 -15.72 24.91
N ASP A 11 17.57 -16.43 25.36
CA ASP A 11 18.66 -15.84 26.17
C ASP A 11 19.63 -14.99 25.31
N PHE A 12 19.56 -15.08 24.01
CA PHE A 12 20.34 -14.28 23.05
C PHE A 12 19.55 -13.15 22.40
N SER A 13 18.54 -12.63 23.11
CA SER A 13 17.79 -11.45 22.63
C SER A 13 18.68 -10.22 22.61
N ILE A 14 18.73 -9.53 21.45
CA ILE A 14 19.54 -8.34 21.24
C ILE A 14 18.74 -7.07 21.56
N SER A 15 17.50 -6.98 21.06
CA SER A 15 16.60 -5.84 21.27
C SER A 15 15.18 -6.18 20.87
N GLU A 16 14.24 -5.32 21.21
CA GLU A 16 12.91 -5.35 20.65
C GLU A 16 12.95 -5.03 19.15
N LEU A 17 12.09 -5.72 18.40
CA LEU A 17 11.87 -5.46 16.99
C LEU A 17 10.88 -4.30 16.81
N ASP A 18 11.30 -3.23 16.16
CA ASP A 18 10.38 -2.15 15.81
C ASP A 18 9.36 -2.66 14.77
N ARG A 19 8.08 -2.54 15.10
CA ARG A 19 7.00 -3.03 14.25
C ARG A 19 6.93 -2.33 12.90
N ARG A 20 7.48 -1.12 12.77
CA ARG A 20 7.57 -0.40 11.49
C ARG A 20 8.42 -1.12 10.44
N LEU A 21 9.22 -2.10 10.86
CA LEU A 21 9.91 -2.99 9.92
C LEU A 21 8.95 -3.74 8.99
N PHE A 22 7.72 -3.97 9.43
CA PHE A 22 6.66 -4.65 8.67
C PHE A 22 5.77 -3.66 7.92
N GLY A 23 6.33 -2.56 7.48
CA GLY A 23 5.64 -1.56 6.69
C GLY A 23 5.46 -1.95 5.24
N ALA A 24 4.70 -1.14 4.52
CA ALA A 24 4.46 -1.28 3.10
C ALA A 24 4.76 0.03 2.35
N PHE A 25 4.95 -0.09 1.07
CA PHE A 25 5.20 1.00 0.15
C PHE A 25 4.11 1.01 -0.92
N VAL A 26 3.51 2.17 -1.14
CA VAL A 26 2.48 2.37 -2.17
C VAL A 26 2.88 3.50 -3.09
N GLU A 27 2.86 3.26 -4.39
CA GLU A 27 3.19 4.22 -5.42
C GLU A 27 2.13 4.23 -6.52
N HIS A 28 1.92 5.37 -7.17
CA HIS A 28 1.12 5.49 -8.39
C HIS A 28 1.87 4.91 -9.60
N LEU A 29 2.26 3.65 -9.50
CA LEU A 29 2.92 2.90 -10.55
C LEU A 29 1.92 1.95 -11.19
N GLY A 30 1.68 2.10 -12.50
CA GLY A 30 0.74 1.25 -13.21
C GLY A 30 -0.66 1.27 -12.57
N ARG A 31 -1.20 0.10 -12.30
CA ARG A 31 -2.53 -0.10 -11.71
C ARG A 31 -2.51 -0.32 -10.19
N CYS A 32 -1.49 0.16 -9.49
CA CYS A 32 -1.38 -0.07 -8.05
C CYS A 32 -2.51 0.61 -7.28
N VAL A 33 -2.74 1.89 -7.50
CA VAL A 33 -3.77 2.66 -6.80
C VAL A 33 -5.07 2.65 -7.59
N TYR A 34 -5.08 3.26 -8.78
CA TYR A 34 -6.27 3.32 -9.63
C TYR A 34 -6.41 2.08 -10.48
N THR A 35 -7.62 1.51 -10.50
CA THR A 35 -7.92 0.19 -11.07
C THR A 35 -7.16 -0.97 -10.40
N GLY A 36 -6.61 -0.70 -9.23
CA GLY A 36 -5.99 -1.66 -8.34
C GLY A 36 -6.66 -1.61 -6.97
N ILE A 37 -6.15 -0.80 -6.05
CA ILE A 37 -6.75 -0.62 -4.71
C ILE A 37 -8.13 0.06 -4.82
N PHE A 38 -8.23 1.08 -5.68
CA PHE A 38 -9.43 1.88 -5.89
C PHE A 38 -9.97 1.69 -7.31
N GLU A 39 -11.19 1.15 -7.42
CA GLU A 39 -11.90 0.94 -8.68
C GLU A 39 -13.42 0.83 -8.38
N PRO A 40 -14.15 1.94 -8.33
CA PRO A 40 -15.57 1.95 -7.92
C PRO A 40 -16.49 1.05 -8.76
N GLY A 41 -16.16 0.82 -10.03
CA GLY A 41 -16.93 -0.06 -10.92
C GLY A 41 -16.58 -1.54 -10.80
N HIS A 42 -15.64 -1.93 -9.96
CA HIS A 42 -15.23 -3.32 -9.82
C HIS A 42 -16.27 -4.16 -9.07
N PRO A 43 -16.52 -5.44 -9.46
CA PRO A 43 -17.50 -6.30 -8.78
C PRO A 43 -17.27 -6.47 -7.27
N THR A 44 -16.03 -6.38 -6.81
CA THR A 44 -15.68 -6.47 -5.38
C THR A 44 -15.52 -5.13 -4.69
N ALA A 45 -15.81 -4.01 -5.38
CA ALA A 45 -15.69 -2.68 -4.78
C ALA A 45 -16.78 -2.45 -3.72
N ASP A 46 -16.37 -1.83 -2.62
CA ASP A 46 -17.30 -1.36 -1.61
C ASP A 46 -17.95 0.00 -2.02
N LYS A 47 -18.81 0.52 -1.15
CA LYS A 47 -19.48 1.82 -1.36
C LYS A 47 -18.51 3.01 -1.48
N ASN A 48 -17.26 2.86 -1.02
CA ASN A 48 -16.21 3.87 -1.10
C ASN A 48 -15.32 3.68 -2.32
N GLY A 49 -15.52 2.62 -3.11
CA GLY A 49 -14.74 2.32 -4.30
C GLY A 49 -13.49 1.48 -4.06
N PHE A 50 -13.30 0.96 -2.85
CA PHE A 50 -12.15 0.10 -2.54
C PHE A 50 -12.44 -1.35 -2.89
N ARG A 51 -11.50 -1.98 -3.58
CA ARG A 51 -11.62 -3.37 -4.01
C ARG A 51 -11.31 -4.33 -2.86
N HIS A 52 -12.26 -5.17 -2.48
CA HIS A 52 -12.10 -6.14 -1.41
C HIS A 52 -11.17 -7.30 -1.77
N ASP A 53 -11.09 -7.68 -3.04
CA ASP A 53 -10.12 -8.68 -3.50
C ASP A 53 -8.65 -8.23 -3.33
N VAL A 54 -8.41 -6.94 -3.18
CA VAL A 54 -7.11 -6.36 -2.83
C VAL A 54 -7.03 -6.06 -1.32
N LEU A 55 -8.09 -5.50 -0.76
CA LEU A 55 -8.11 -5.04 0.64
C LEU A 55 -7.96 -6.19 1.64
N ASP A 56 -8.56 -7.35 1.36
CA ASP A 56 -8.53 -8.48 2.27
C ASP A 56 -7.13 -9.11 2.38
N PRO A 57 -6.38 -9.37 1.28
CA PRO A 57 -4.97 -9.76 1.36
C PRO A 57 -4.09 -8.72 2.06
N VAL A 58 -4.34 -7.42 1.85
CA VAL A 58 -3.57 -6.36 2.53
C VAL A 58 -3.83 -6.36 4.04
N ARG A 59 -5.07 -6.61 4.48
CA ARG A 59 -5.40 -6.78 5.90
C ARG A 59 -4.69 -8.00 6.50
N GLU A 60 -4.67 -9.12 5.78
CA GLU A 60 -3.96 -10.32 6.21
C GLU A 60 -2.45 -10.08 6.32
N LEU A 61 -1.87 -9.34 5.38
CA LEU A 61 -0.47 -8.91 5.43
C LEU A 61 -0.18 -8.02 6.65
N GLY A 62 -1.13 -7.19 7.07
CA GLY A 62 -1.06 -6.39 8.28
C GLY A 62 0.05 -5.34 8.30
N PRO A 63 0.22 -4.50 7.26
CA PRO A 63 1.27 -3.48 7.27
C PRO A 63 1.10 -2.53 8.45
N THR A 64 2.19 -2.26 9.15
CA THR A 64 2.20 -1.45 10.37
C THR A 64 2.43 0.04 10.10
N ILE A 65 2.97 0.36 8.94
CA ILE A 65 3.17 1.72 8.43
C ILE A 65 3.13 1.68 6.91
N ILE A 66 2.67 2.76 6.28
CA ILE A 66 2.63 2.88 4.82
C ILE A 66 3.39 4.12 4.40
N ARG A 67 4.35 3.95 3.47
CA ARG A 67 4.99 5.04 2.76
C ARG A 67 4.22 5.34 1.47
N TYR A 68 3.77 6.57 1.33
CA TYR A 68 3.01 7.08 0.19
C TYR A 68 3.45 8.53 -0.11
N PRO A 69 3.39 9.07 -1.31
CA PRO A 69 2.83 8.54 -2.56
C PRO A 69 3.80 7.70 -3.39
N GLY A 70 4.95 7.33 -2.90
CA GLY A 70 5.84 6.40 -3.57
C GLY A 70 7.22 6.94 -3.90
N GLY A 71 7.82 6.39 -4.97
CA GLY A 71 9.17 6.67 -5.44
C GLY A 71 9.23 7.82 -6.42
N ASN A 72 9.37 7.53 -7.72
CA ASN A 72 9.50 8.56 -8.77
C ASN A 72 8.29 9.48 -8.87
N PHE A 73 7.11 9.01 -8.59
CA PHE A 73 5.88 9.80 -8.57
C PHE A 73 5.98 11.01 -7.62
N LEU A 74 6.71 10.87 -6.51
CA LEU A 74 6.90 11.93 -5.52
C LEU A 74 7.53 13.21 -6.11
N SER A 75 8.37 13.08 -7.13
CA SER A 75 9.08 14.23 -7.73
C SER A 75 8.15 15.26 -8.36
N GLY A 76 6.97 14.84 -8.81
CA GLY A 76 5.95 15.70 -9.42
C GLY A 76 4.66 15.81 -8.59
N TYR A 77 4.63 15.23 -7.41
CA TYR A 77 3.44 15.18 -6.58
C TYR A 77 3.26 16.45 -5.76
N ASN A 78 2.10 17.08 -5.92
CA ASN A 78 1.64 18.15 -5.05
C ASN A 78 0.76 17.55 -3.95
N TRP A 79 1.21 17.59 -2.71
CA TRP A 79 0.51 16.98 -1.57
C TRP A 79 -0.90 17.56 -1.35
N GLU A 80 -1.12 18.81 -1.75
CA GLU A 80 -2.42 19.48 -1.65
C GLU A 80 -3.49 18.79 -2.49
N ASP A 81 -3.11 18.14 -3.60
CA ASP A 81 -4.02 17.39 -4.45
C ASP A 81 -4.57 16.13 -3.76
N GLY A 82 -3.89 15.67 -2.71
CA GLY A 82 -4.32 14.55 -1.88
C GLY A 82 -5.21 14.93 -0.70
N VAL A 83 -5.52 16.23 -0.54
CA VAL A 83 -6.28 16.76 0.60
C VAL A 83 -7.55 17.44 0.10
N GLY A 84 -8.68 17.14 0.75
CA GLY A 84 -9.96 17.76 0.42
C GLY A 84 -11.01 16.76 -0.09
N PRO A 85 -12.18 17.28 -0.51
CA PRO A 85 -13.23 16.43 -1.02
C PRO A 85 -12.81 15.76 -2.34
N ILE A 86 -13.15 14.49 -2.50
CA ILE A 86 -12.87 13.68 -3.71
C ILE A 86 -13.78 14.12 -4.89
N TYR A 87 -14.08 15.40 -4.99
CA TYR A 87 -14.90 15.93 -6.06
C TYR A 87 -14.05 16.08 -7.34
N GLY A 88 -14.46 15.42 -8.40
CA GLY A 88 -13.82 15.50 -9.71
C GLY A 88 -13.07 14.24 -10.16
N TYR A 89 -13.09 13.20 -9.37
CA TYR A 89 -12.40 11.95 -9.70
C TYR A 89 -13.04 11.18 -10.87
N SER A 90 -14.33 11.38 -11.10
CA SER A 90 -15.09 10.71 -12.17
C SER A 90 -14.76 11.25 -13.58
N GLU A 91 -14.20 12.45 -13.68
CA GLU A 91 -13.92 13.08 -14.99
C GLU A 91 -12.47 12.92 -15.45
N ALA A 92 -11.55 12.66 -14.52
CA ALA A 92 -10.12 12.53 -14.88
C ALA A 92 -9.72 11.11 -15.31
N SER A 93 -10.55 10.11 -15.11
CA SER A 93 -10.25 8.72 -15.48
C SER A 93 -10.50 8.40 -16.96
N ASP A 94 -11.15 9.30 -17.71
CA ASP A 94 -11.52 9.07 -19.11
C ASP A 94 -10.51 9.65 -20.12
N SER A 95 -9.41 10.25 -19.66
CA SER A 95 -8.45 10.92 -20.53
C SER A 95 -6.99 10.48 -20.37
N ARG A 96 -6.74 9.24 -19.87
CA ARG A 96 -5.37 8.69 -19.81
C ARG A 96 -5.30 7.26 -20.31
#